data_1672fde4f00a159577f78973b4f62a5f
#
_entry.id   1672fde4f00a159577f78973b4f62a5f
#
_cell.length_a   1.000
_cell.length_b   1.000
_cell.length_c   1.000
_cell.angle_alpha   90.00
_cell.angle_beta   90.00
_cell.angle_gamma   90.00
#
_symmetry.space_group_name_H-M   'P 1'
#
loop_
_entity.id
_entity.type
_entity.pdbx_description
1 polymer ?
#
loop_
_entity_poly.entity_id
_entity_poly.type
_entity_poly.pdbx_seq_one_letter_code
_entity_poly.pdbx_strand_id
1 'polypeptide(L)'
;MIRKVQLTYSSYIARSILMFLKRRPLYGDRNTLVALLVALVATGCSSLNPDSDTDSMPQAGVTVTADGNTSSAEAPPVVVDLITPSADYTDASATPKRYALLELDFYDSSDYFDFEQDSSTALNLEIETQAELAEQALQQQLREEAEALAANEAALLAANRENNAWFRLQEGMQLIPVHNARVKAELKWYLDHPGYLQRVMERARPILPFVLNELERRNLPSELALLPIVESAYQAFAYSHGRASGMWQIIPSTGRYLGLKQNWWYDGRRDIIESTHAAISYLDSLAQQFDGDWELALAAYNAGPGKIRSAVRYNRKKKRNTDFWHLTKIRKETRSYVPKMFALRELFANPDKYQLDLVPVTNQVSYEIVELDGQIDLALAAELAGISINELYQLNPAFNRWATAPKGPHRLLLPREKAEQFKIGVAQVPPSKRINWVRHKIKNGETLSHISRKYRSTVALIREVNSIRGNQIRAGKYLMVPTATKSLNTYTLSKNSRITSIQNTNRTGNKRIHIVRSGQSLWSISRNYGVTTQALAKWNGIAPIDTLSVGQKLVVWTRKGVSQTVSVNQTRPSNALHALRYTVRKGDSLYLIANRFNIRVADIKRWNQVGKYLQPGQKLKLYVDITSQSG
;
A
#
# COMPACT_ATOMS: atom_id res chain seq x y z
N MET A 1 12.08 -12.63 -26.63
CA MET A 1 12.72 -11.33 -26.86
C MET A 1 12.77 -10.95 -28.34
N ILE A 2 13.02 -11.87 -29.25
CA ILE A 2 13.10 -11.61 -30.71
C ILE A 2 11.74 -11.23 -31.34
N ARG A 3 10.61 -11.77 -30.86
CA ARG A 3 9.26 -11.39 -31.36
C ARG A 3 8.80 -9.97 -30.97
N LYS A 4 9.30 -9.41 -29.85
CA LYS A 4 8.98 -8.02 -29.47
C LYS A 4 9.69 -6.97 -30.33
N VAL A 5 10.84 -7.30 -30.88
CA VAL A 5 11.62 -6.40 -31.75
C VAL A 5 11.03 -6.35 -33.16
N GLN A 6 10.50 -7.46 -33.68
CA GLN A 6 9.86 -7.49 -34.99
C GLN A 6 8.52 -6.73 -35.05
N LEU A 7 7.71 -6.80 -34.00
CA LEU A 7 6.43 -6.07 -33.93
C LEU A 7 6.61 -4.55 -33.78
N THR A 8 7.65 -4.09 -33.08
CA THR A 8 7.97 -2.66 -33.00
C THR A 8 8.55 -2.08 -34.30
N TYR A 9 9.29 -2.87 -35.06
CA TYR A 9 9.85 -2.42 -36.32
C TYR A 9 8.78 -2.28 -37.42
N SER A 10 7.84 -3.21 -37.49
CA SER A 10 6.72 -3.19 -38.45
C SER A 10 5.77 -2.01 -38.20
N SER A 11 5.46 -1.70 -36.92
CA SER A 11 4.59 -0.57 -36.58
C SER A 11 5.25 0.80 -36.80
N TYR A 12 6.56 0.88 -36.68
CA TYR A 12 7.32 2.11 -36.98
C TYR A 12 7.39 2.42 -38.46
N ILE A 13 7.59 1.40 -39.30
CA ILE A 13 7.60 1.53 -40.78
C ILE A 13 6.21 1.92 -41.28
N ALA A 14 5.14 1.29 -40.79
CA ALA A 14 3.77 1.63 -41.20
C ALA A 14 3.40 3.08 -40.83
N ARG A 15 3.78 3.55 -39.62
CA ARG A 15 3.54 4.96 -39.20
C ARG A 15 4.37 5.96 -40.02
N SER A 16 5.59 5.62 -40.40
CA SER A 16 6.46 6.49 -41.20
C SER A 16 5.94 6.63 -42.64
N ILE A 17 5.42 5.55 -43.21
CA ILE A 17 4.81 5.56 -44.58
C ILE A 17 3.49 6.36 -44.56
N LEU A 18 2.67 6.20 -43.52
CA LEU A 18 1.40 6.96 -43.38
C LEU A 18 1.63 8.46 -43.16
N MET A 19 2.70 8.86 -42.47
CA MET A 19 3.11 10.26 -42.35
C MET A 19 3.68 10.86 -43.61
N PHE A 20 4.35 10.06 -44.46
CA PHE A 20 4.91 10.50 -45.71
C PHE A 20 3.80 10.75 -46.77
N LEU A 21 2.79 9.90 -46.81
CA LEU A 21 1.62 10.02 -47.70
C LEU A 21 0.67 11.18 -47.32
N LYS A 22 0.66 11.65 -46.11
CA LYS A 22 -0.17 12.80 -45.65
C LYS A 22 0.45 14.18 -45.95
N ARG A 23 1.71 14.26 -46.38
CA ARG A 23 2.44 15.55 -46.49
C ARG A 23 2.75 16.10 -47.85
N ARG A 24 2.41 15.39 -48.99
CA ARG A 24 2.59 15.97 -50.32
C ARG A 24 1.47 15.53 -51.28
N PRO A 25 0.86 16.46 -52.04
CA PRO A 25 0.08 16.10 -53.22
C PRO A 25 1.09 15.76 -54.34
N LEU A 26 1.18 14.47 -54.66
CA LEU A 26 2.03 14.01 -55.75
C LEU A 26 1.23 14.02 -57.04
N TYR A 27 1.55 14.99 -57.92
CA TYR A 27 1.40 14.86 -59.36
C TYR A 27 2.62 14.09 -59.86
N GLY A 28 2.41 12.95 -60.50
CA GLY A 28 3.46 12.20 -61.19
C GLY A 28 3.35 10.69 -61.03
N ASP A 29 3.01 10.07 -62.13
CA ASP A 29 3.21 8.67 -62.55
C ASP A 29 2.72 7.53 -61.60
N ARG A 30 1.47 7.13 -61.84
CA ARG A 30 0.80 5.99 -61.18
C ARG A 30 1.51 4.64 -61.39
N ASN A 31 2.22 4.48 -62.52
CA ASN A 31 2.81 3.18 -62.90
C ASN A 31 4.04 2.79 -62.07
N THR A 32 4.77 3.77 -61.54
CA THR A 32 5.93 3.51 -60.67
C THR A 32 5.54 3.06 -59.26
N LEU A 33 4.36 3.47 -58.78
CA LEU A 33 3.85 3.07 -57.47
C LEU A 33 3.33 1.63 -57.46
N VAL A 34 2.66 1.20 -58.55
CA VAL A 34 2.13 -0.16 -58.69
C VAL A 34 3.27 -1.17 -58.83
N ALA A 35 4.33 -0.85 -59.55
CA ALA A 35 5.50 -1.72 -59.70
C ALA A 35 6.25 -1.93 -58.37
N LEU A 36 6.30 -0.92 -57.49
CA LEU A 36 6.93 -1.03 -56.17
C LEU A 36 6.07 -1.85 -55.16
N LEU A 37 4.75 -1.76 -55.25
CA LEU A 37 3.83 -2.54 -54.45
C LEU A 37 3.80 -4.02 -54.81
N VAL A 38 3.86 -4.35 -56.10
CA VAL A 38 3.92 -5.73 -56.60
C VAL A 38 5.25 -6.40 -56.21
N ALA A 39 6.37 -5.67 -56.20
CA ALA A 39 7.67 -6.20 -55.77
C ALA A 39 7.71 -6.50 -54.27
N LEU A 40 7.00 -5.76 -53.45
CA LEU A 40 6.94 -5.98 -51.99
C LEU A 40 6.05 -7.17 -51.61
N VAL A 41 4.98 -7.44 -52.35
CA VAL A 41 4.10 -8.59 -52.13
C VAL A 41 4.75 -9.90 -52.61
N ALA A 42 5.53 -9.88 -53.66
CA ALA A 42 6.22 -11.07 -54.18
C ALA A 42 7.37 -11.57 -53.31
N THR A 43 7.97 -10.70 -52.47
CA THR A 43 9.04 -11.08 -51.53
C THR A 43 8.53 -11.53 -50.17
N GLY A 44 7.25 -11.33 -49.86
CA GLY A 44 6.63 -11.72 -48.57
C GLY A 44 6.07 -13.14 -48.53
N CYS A 45 5.82 -13.78 -49.65
CA CYS A 45 5.10 -15.07 -49.74
C CYS A 45 5.99 -16.34 -49.82
N SER A 46 7.31 -16.24 -49.67
CA SER A 46 8.19 -17.42 -49.88
C SER A 46 8.72 -18.07 -48.58
N SER A 47 8.12 -17.81 -47.42
CA SER A 47 8.60 -18.44 -46.16
C SER A 47 7.51 -18.89 -45.20
N LEU A 48 6.49 -19.60 -45.71
CA LEU A 48 5.58 -20.38 -44.84
C LEU A 48 5.12 -21.61 -45.59
N ASN A 49 5.84 -22.70 -45.48
CA ASN A 49 5.33 -24.05 -45.68
C ASN A 49 5.69 -24.91 -44.47
N PRO A 50 4.74 -25.47 -43.73
CA PRO A 50 4.99 -26.49 -42.76
C PRO A 50 4.58 -27.84 -43.33
N ASP A 51 5.51 -28.74 -43.57
CA ASP A 51 5.18 -30.15 -43.69
C ASP A 51 6.28 -31.05 -43.15
N SER A 52 5.82 -31.95 -42.29
CA SER A 52 6.21 -33.35 -42.05
C SER A 52 7.69 -33.65 -41.75
N ASP A 53 8.02 -34.27 -40.63
CA ASP A 53 7.88 -35.70 -40.45
C ASP A 53 8.30 -36.11 -39.01
N THR A 54 7.59 -37.13 -38.55
CA THR A 54 7.85 -38.01 -37.44
C THR A 54 9.25 -38.63 -37.50
N ASP A 55 9.95 -38.74 -36.35
CA ASP A 55 10.34 -40.05 -35.78
C ASP A 55 11.25 -39.97 -34.55
N SER A 56 10.91 -40.86 -33.62
CA SER A 56 11.75 -41.63 -32.71
C SER A 56 12.61 -40.94 -31.61
N MET A 57 12.15 -41.19 -30.39
CA MET A 57 12.96 -41.32 -29.17
C MET A 57 14.06 -42.37 -29.32
N PRO A 58 15.13 -42.29 -28.50
CA PRO A 58 15.32 -43.35 -27.52
C PRO A 58 15.56 -42.87 -26.08
N GLN A 59 15.02 -43.66 -25.17
CA GLN A 59 15.32 -43.69 -23.74
C GLN A 59 16.73 -44.23 -23.46
N ALA A 60 17.39 -43.67 -22.44
CA ALA A 60 18.32 -44.35 -21.56
C ALA A 60 18.51 -43.43 -20.35
N GLY A 61 18.24 -43.78 -19.15
CA GLY A 61 18.77 -44.92 -18.40
C GLY A 61 19.47 -44.34 -17.19
N VAL A 62 18.75 -44.31 -16.05
CA VAL A 62 19.23 -43.83 -14.72
C VAL A 62 20.20 -44.85 -14.16
N THR A 63 21.34 -44.40 -13.64
CA THR A 63 22.02 -45.05 -12.51
C THR A 63 22.57 -44.00 -11.55
N VAL A 64 22.15 -44.14 -10.31
CA VAL A 64 22.61 -43.42 -9.12
C VAL A 64 23.88 -44.08 -8.62
N THR A 65 24.92 -43.29 -8.30
CA THR A 65 25.85 -43.60 -7.22
C THR A 65 26.26 -42.33 -6.50
N ALA A 66 26.12 -42.38 -5.18
CA ALA A 66 26.60 -41.39 -4.24
C ALA A 66 28.13 -41.44 -4.18
N ASP A 67 28.76 -40.28 -4.05
CA ASP A 67 29.77 -40.04 -3.00
C ASP A 67 30.33 -38.61 -3.11
N GLY A 68 30.55 -38.07 -2.02
CA GLY A 68 30.97 -36.90 -1.39
C GLY A 68 32.08 -36.02 -1.95
N ASN A 69 32.02 -34.84 -1.42
CA ASN A 69 33.11 -33.93 -1.01
C ASN A 69 33.46 -32.74 -1.92
N THR A 70 33.15 -31.58 -1.37
CA THR A 70 33.92 -30.32 -1.30
C THR A 70 34.63 -29.80 -2.56
N SER A 71 34.26 -28.62 -3.00
CA SER A 71 35.03 -27.38 -2.86
C SER A 71 34.47 -26.28 -3.81
N SER A 72 34.45 -25.10 -3.28
CA SER A 72 34.22 -23.84 -3.93
C SER A 72 35.08 -23.63 -5.17
N ALA A 73 34.45 -23.19 -6.28
CA ALA A 73 35.13 -22.45 -7.32
C ALA A 73 34.15 -21.44 -7.95
N GLU A 74 34.50 -20.20 -7.75
CA GLU A 74 33.90 -19.03 -8.44
C GLU A 74 34.11 -19.17 -9.95
N ALA A 75 33.05 -18.93 -10.71
CA ALA A 75 33.13 -18.73 -12.15
C ALA A 75 33.48 -17.25 -12.44
N PRO A 76 34.39 -16.99 -13.40
CA PRO A 76 34.80 -15.62 -13.72
C PRO A 76 33.73 -14.87 -14.53
N PRO A 77 33.72 -13.54 -14.47
CA PRO A 77 32.76 -12.72 -15.19
C PRO A 77 33.06 -12.72 -16.68
N VAL A 78 32.03 -12.91 -17.48
CA VAL A 78 32.08 -12.74 -18.93
C VAL A 78 32.16 -11.24 -19.22
N VAL A 79 33.31 -10.78 -19.68
CA VAL A 79 33.52 -9.46 -20.24
C VAL A 79 32.99 -9.48 -21.68
N VAL A 80 31.96 -8.69 -21.95
CA VAL A 80 31.51 -8.42 -23.32
C VAL A 80 32.18 -7.12 -23.76
N ASP A 81 33.20 -7.22 -24.61
CA ASP A 81 33.80 -6.07 -25.27
C ASP A 81 32.81 -5.43 -26.23
N LEU A 82 32.41 -4.20 -25.92
CA LEU A 82 31.71 -3.31 -26.83
C LEU A 82 32.76 -2.72 -27.79
N ILE A 83 32.79 -3.21 -29.02
CA ILE A 83 33.52 -2.59 -30.13
C ILE A 83 32.76 -1.35 -30.57
N THR A 84 33.26 -0.20 -30.25
CA THR A 84 32.88 1.08 -30.86
C THR A 84 33.56 1.20 -32.21
N PRO A 85 32.85 1.53 -33.32
CA PRO A 85 33.51 1.89 -34.54
C PRO A 85 34.05 3.33 -34.45
N SER A 86 35.36 3.45 -34.56
CA SER A 86 36.03 4.74 -34.72
C SER A 86 35.66 5.39 -36.05
N ALA A 87 35.30 6.65 -35.99
CA ALA A 87 35.26 7.54 -37.12
C ALA A 87 36.67 7.71 -37.68
N ASP A 88 36.85 7.42 -38.97
CA ASP A 88 37.75 8.12 -39.89
C ASP A 88 37.72 7.42 -41.24
N TYR A 89 36.99 7.95 -42.19
CA TYR A 89 37.31 7.81 -43.63
C TYR A 89 36.79 9.03 -44.41
N THR A 90 37.62 10.03 -44.52
CA THR A 90 37.55 11.01 -45.58
C THR A 90 38.30 10.45 -46.78
N ASP A 91 37.61 10.01 -47.81
CA ASP A 91 38.13 10.09 -49.19
C ASP A 91 36.97 10.24 -50.20
N ALA A 92 36.92 11.42 -50.77
CA ALA A 92 36.02 11.81 -51.84
C ALA A 92 36.72 11.57 -53.17
N SER A 93 36.63 10.39 -53.77
CA SER A 93 36.84 10.21 -55.19
C SER A 93 36.52 8.77 -55.64
N ALA A 94 35.25 8.47 -55.89
CA ALA A 94 34.89 7.34 -56.75
C ALA A 94 33.59 7.66 -57.50
N THR A 95 33.76 8.03 -58.77
CA THR A 95 32.70 8.17 -59.76
C THR A 95 31.93 6.86 -59.93
N PRO A 96 30.59 6.87 -60.00
CA PRO A 96 29.81 5.67 -60.25
C PRO A 96 29.95 5.25 -61.76
N LYS A 97 30.32 3.99 -61.95
CA LYS A 97 30.34 3.36 -63.24
C LYS A 97 28.94 3.38 -63.83
N ARG A 98 28.85 4.05 -65.02
CA ARG A 98 27.69 3.98 -65.90
C ARG A 98 27.53 2.55 -66.45
N TYR A 99 26.39 1.96 -66.19
CA TYR A 99 25.97 0.78 -66.93
C TYR A 99 25.57 1.22 -68.32
N ALA A 100 26.20 0.57 -69.34
CA ALA A 100 25.95 0.79 -70.75
C ALA A 100 24.48 0.42 -71.08
N LEU A 101 23.75 1.35 -71.63
CA LEU A 101 22.50 1.10 -72.30
C LEU A 101 22.84 0.32 -73.57
N LEU A 102 22.28 -0.86 -73.76
CA LEU A 102 22.23 -1.56 -75.01
C LEU A 102 21.38 -0.72 -75.97
N GLU A 103 22.03 -0.14 -76.95
CA GLU A 103 21.39 0.43 -78.17
C GLU A 103 20.77 -0.74 -78.93
N LEU A 104 19.46 -0.76 -79.01
CA LEU A 104 18.70 -1.58 -79.93
C LEU A 104 18.54 -0.73 -81.18
N ASP A 105 19.22 -1.16 -82.28
CA ASP A 105 19.05 -0.61 -83.64
C ASP A 105 17.59 -0.73 -84.05
N PHE A 106 16.96 0.40 -84.25
CA PHE A 106 15.67 0.48 -84.94
C PHE A 106 15.89 0.30 -86.46
N TYR A 107 15.44 -0.84 -86.94
CA TYR A 107 15.24 -1.04 -88.40
C TYR A 107 14.00 -0.25 -88.79
N ASP A 108 14.22 0.73 -89.71
CA ASP A 108 13.17 1.44 -90.40
C ASP A 108 12.60 0.49 -91.51
N SER A 109 11.38 0.05 -91.30
CA SER A 109 10.55 -0.55 -92.34
C SER A 109 9.22 0.16 -92.37
N SER A 110 9.18 1.23 -93.11
CA SER A 110 7.95 1.79 -93.66
C SER A 110 7.37 0.82 -94.71
N ASP A 111 6.55 -0.11 -94.26
CA ASP A 111 5.57 -0.78 -95.08
C ASP A 111 4.39 -1.29 -94.23
N TYR A 112 3.28 -0.61 -94.43
CA TYR A 112 1.92 -1.07 -94.44
C TYR A 112 1.56 -2.29 -93.52
N PHE A 113 0.86 -2.03 -92.44
CA PHE A 113 -0.35 -2.81 -92.15
C PHE A 113 -1.29 -1.97 -91.27
N ASP A 114 -2.34 -1.53 -91.88
CA ASP A 114 -3.54 -1.01 -91.27
C ASP A 114 -4.30 -2.22 -90.67
N PHE A 115 -4.14 -2.47 -89.41
CA PHE A 115 -4.95 -3.49 -88.71
C PHE A 115 -5.17 -3.15 -87.22
N GLU A 116 -6.39 -2.82 -86.92
CA GLU A 116 -7.03 -2.92 -85.62
C GLU A 116 -6.58 -1.98 -84.53
N GLN A 117 -7.04 -0.74 -84.61
CA GLN A 117 -7.12 0.18 -83.47
C GLN A 117 -8.15 -0.25 -82.41
N ASP A 118 -8.94 -1.30 -82.68
CA ASP A 118 -10.04 -1.76 -81.75
C ASP A 118 -9.60 -2.80 -80.75
N SER A 119 -8.58 -3.62 -80.97
CA SER A 119 -8.12 -4.66 -80.09
C SER A 119 -7.19 -4.15 -78.99
N SER A 120 -6.44 -3.08 -79.17
CA SER A 120 -5.55 -2.49 -78.19
C SER A 120 -6.33 -1.72 -77.12
N THR A 121 -7.45 -1.12 -77.52
CA THR A 121 -8.34 -0.40 -76.59
C THR A 121 -9.11 -1.38 -75.63
N ALA A 122 -9.56 -2.51 -76.17
CA ALA A 122 -10.23 -3.55 -75.40
C ALA A 122 -9.27 -4.22 -74.39
N LEU A 123 -8.01 -4.50 -74.83
CA LEU A 123 -6.99 -5.09 -73.93
C LEU A 123 -6.55 -4.13 -72.84
N ASN A 124 -6.41 -2.85 -73.08
CA ASN A 124 -6.11 -1.85 -72.06
C ASN A 124 -7.24 -1.64 -71.12
N LEU A 125 -8.51 -1.72 -71.51
CA LEU A 125 -9.68 -1.64 -70.65
C LEU A 125 -9.80 -2.88 -69.76
N GLU A 126 -9.45 -4.07 -70.26
CA GLU A 126 -9.39 -5.29 -69.46
C GLU A 126 -8.27 -5.25 -68.40
N ILE A 127 -7.09 -4.73 -68.73
CA ILE A 127 -5.97 -4.54 -67.77
C ILE A 127 -6.32 -3.49 -66.71
N GLU A 128 -6.96 -2.38 -67.10
CA GLU A 128 -7.41 -1.37 -66.09
C GLU A 128 -8.48 -1.94 -65.16
N THR A 129 -9.44 -2.71 -65.69
CA THR A 129 -10.48 -3.35 -64.86
C THR A 129 -9.90 -4.41 -63.90
N GLN A 130 -8.93 -5.21 -64.38
CA GLN A 130 -8.24 -6.16 -63.48
C GLN A 130 -7.35 -5.48 -62.46
N ALA A 131 -6.72 -4.36 -62.78
CA ALA A 131 -5.94 -3.58 -61.82
C ALA A 131 -6.83 -2.95 -60.75
N GLU A 132 -8.00 -2.42 -61.10
CA GLU A 132 -8.98 -1.88 -60.15
C GLU A 132 -9.56 -2.98 -59.24
N LEU A 133 -9.86 -4.16 -59.78
CA LEU A 133 -10.31 -5.32 -58.99
C LEU A 133 -9.22 -5.81 -58.03
N ALA A 134 -7.96 -5.85 -58.46
CA ALA A 134 -6.82 -6.21 -57.61
C ALA A 134 -6.59 -5.18 -56.50
N GLU A 135 -6.72 -3.87 -56.82
CA GLU A 135 -6.62 -2.80 -55.82
C GLU A 135 -7.76 -2.88 -54.79
N GLN A 136 -8.99 -3.13 -55.23
CA GLN A 136 -10.14 -3.35 -54.34
C GLN A 136 -9.95 -4.57 -53.43
N ALA A 137 -9.48 -5.70 -54.00
CA ALA A 137 -9.19 -6.91 -53.21
C ALA A 137 -8.09 -6.67 -52.19
N LEU A 138 -7.02 -5.94 -52.56
CA LEU A 138 -5.96 -5.56 -51.62
C LEU A 138 -6.45 -4.63 -50.53
N GLN A 139 -7.27 -3.63 -50.86
CA GLN A 139 -7.88 -2.73 -49.87
C GLN A 139 -8.79 -3.48 -48.93
N GLN A 140 -9.56 -4.45 -49.40
CA GLN A 140 -10.40 -5.30 -48.60
C GLN A 140 -9.57 -6.18 -47.64
N GLN A 141 -8.50 -6.81 -48.14
CA GLN A 141 -7.59 -7.62 -47.33
C GLN A 141 -6.91 -6.79 -46.22
N LEU A 142 -6.41 -5.59 -46.55
CA LEU A 142 -5.82 -4.66 -45.57
C LEU A 142 -6.82 -4.21 -44.51
N ARG A 143 -8.08 -4.06 -44.89
CA ARG A 143 -9.17 -3.74 -43.95
C ARG A 143 -9.47 -4.89 -43.04
N GLU A 144 -9.57 -6.11 -43.55
CA GLU A 144 -9.79 -7.33 -42.76
C GLU A 144 -8.63 -7.59 -41.80
N GLU A 145 -7.38 -7.42 -42.23
CA GLU A 145 -6.21 -7.52 -41.35
C GLU A 145 -6.21 -6.44 -40.26
N ALA A 146 -6.58 -5.20 -40.59
CA ALA A 146 -6.69 -4.12 -39.59
C ALA A 146 -7.80 -4.37 -38.58
N GLU A 147 -8.95 -4.90 -39.01
CA GLU A 147 -10.06 -5.29 -38.12
C GLU A 147 -9.67 -6.48 -37.24
N ALA A 148 -8.97 -7.48 -37.79
CA ALA A 148 -8.46 -8.62 -37.01
C ALA A 148 -7.40 -8.19 -35.97
N LEU A 149 -6.51 -7.27 -36.31
CA LEU A 149 -5.53 -6.71 -35.42
C LEU A 149 -6.20 -5.91 -34.29
N ALA A 150 -7.18 -5.08 -34.62
CA ALA A 150 -7.97 -4.32 -33.64
C ALA A 150 -8.77 -5.24 -32.70
N ALA A 151 -9.37 -6.31 -33.25
CA ALA A 151 -10.07 -7.30 -32.45
C ALA A 151 -9.12 -8.07 -31.50
N ASN A 152 -7.93 -8.44 -31.96
CA ASN A 152 -6.94 -9.12 -31.14
C ASN A 152 -6.38 -8.18 -30.04
N GLU A 153 -6.14 -6.91 -30.35
CA GLU A 153 -5.73 -5.90 -29.37
C GLU A 153 -6.84 -5.67 -28.34
N ALA A 154 -8.10 -5.59 -28.77
CA ALA A 154 -9.25 -5.47 -27.87
C ALA A 154 -9.40 -6.71 -26.96
N ALA A 155 -9.22 -7.92 -27.50
CA ALA A 155 -9.24 -9.15 -26.72
C ALA A 155 -8.10 -9.22 -25.69
N LEU A 156 -6.90 -8.80 -26.07
CA LEU A 156 -5.74 -8.73 -25.16
C LEU A 156 -5.95 -7.68 -24.05
N LEU A 157 -6.52 -6.54 -24.39
CA LEU A 157 -6.90 -5.51 -23.43
C LEU A 157 -7.99 -6.00 -22.49
N ALA A 158 -9.00 -6.70 -23.01
CA ALA A 158 -10.05 -7.32 -22.19
C ALA A 158 -9.48 -8.37 -21.23
N ALA A 159 -8.62 -9.26 -21.71
CA ALA A 159 -7.95 -10.24 -20.87
C ALA A 159 -7.05 -9.60 -19.80
N ASN A 160 -6.34 -8.52 -20.14
CA ASN A 160 -5.55 -7.77 -19.16
C ASN A 160 -6.43 -7.05 -18.14
N ARG A 161 -7.57 -6.52 -18.52
CA ARG A 161 -8.57 -5.90 -17.62
C ARG A 161 -9.12 -6.93 -16.66
N GLU A 162 -9.54 -8.09 -17.16
CA GLU A 162 -10.07 -9.16 -16.33
C GLU A 162 -9.06 -9.64 -15.28
N ASN A 163 -7.77 -9.63 -15.61
CA ASN A 163 -6.71 -10.11 -14.75
C ASN A 163 -5.98 -9.04 -13.94
N ASN A 164 -6.32 -7.75 -14.07
CA ASN A 164 -5.61 -6.66 -13.38
C ASN A 164 -6.54 -5.79 -12.53
N ALA A 165 -6.35 -5.82 -11.21
CA ALA A 165 -7.14 -5.07 -10.24
C ALA A 165 -7.09 -3.54 -10.44
N TRP A 166 -6.05 -2.98 -11.07
CA TRP A 166 -5.98 -1.54 -11.34
C TRP A 166 -6.97 -1.11 -12.43
N PHE A 167 -7.17 -1.92 -13.47
CA PHE A 167 -8.21 -1.65 -14.46
C PHE A 167 -9.61 -1.69 -13.85
N ARG A 168 -9.86 -2.70 -13.01
CA ARG A 168 -11.11 -2.80 -12.27
C ARG A 168 -11.35 -1.59 -11.36
N LEU A 169 -10.30 -1.08 -10.72
CA LEU A 169 -10.39 0.17 -9.96
C LEU A 169 -10.78 1.34 -10.87
N GLN A 170 -10.18 1.45 -12.07
CA GLN A 170 -10.50 2.52 -13.02
C GLN A 170 -11.95 2.46 -13.50
N GLU A 171 -12.45 1.26 -13.84
CA GLU A 171 -13.83 1.04 -14.30
C GLU A 171 -14.89 1.35 -13.23
N GLY A 172 -14.58 1.09 -11.97
CA GLY A 172 -15.47 1.36 -10.83
C GLY A 172 -15.41 2.79 -10.28
N MET A 173 -14.66 3.72 -10.90
CA MET A 173 -14.54 5.10 -10.45
C MET A 173 -15.83 5.88 -10.65
N GLN A 174 -16.35 6.48 -9.58
CA GLN A 174 -17.61 7.24 -9.57
C GLN A 174 -17.44 8.70 -9.14
N LEU A 175 -16.32 9.06 -8.50
CA LEU A 175 -16.09 10.42 -8.03
C LEU A 175 -15.84 11.37 -9.21
N ILE A 176 -16.49 12.53 -9.20
CA ILE A 176 -16.28 13.56 -10.24
C ILE A 176 -14.86 14.13 -10.12
N PRO A 177 -14.06 14.18 -11.21
CA PRO A 177 -12.71 14.73 -11.17
C PRO A 177 -12.68 16.18 -10.71
N VAL A 178 -11.70 16.55 -9.90
CA VAL A 178 -11.50 17.92 -9.44
C VAL A 178 -10.12 18.44 -9.82
N HIS A 179 -10.10 19.52 -10.60
CA HIS A 179 -8.88 20.15 -11.11
C HIS A 179 -8.66 21.55 -10.52
N ASN A 180 -8.22 21.62 -9.26
CA ASN A 180 -7.88 22.89 -8.61
C ASN A 180 -6.43 22.94 -8.14
N ALA A 181 -5.97 24.12 -7.69
CA ALA A 181 -4.58 24.32 -7.27
C ALA A 181 -4.16 23.40 -6.11
N ARG A 182 -5.10 23.04 -5.20
CA ARG A 182 -4.78 22.15 -4.07
C ARG A 182 -4.56 20.70 -4.55
N VAL A 183 -5.39 20.21 -5.45
CA VAL A 183 -5.25 18.88 -6.06
C VAL A 183 -3.97 18.82 -6.90
N LYS A 184 -3.70 19.85 -7.71
CA LYS A 184 -2.47 19.93 -8.52
C LYS A 184 -1.20 19.90 -7.67
N ALA A 185 -1.20 20.55 -6.50
CA ALA A 185 -0.05 20.54 -5.59
C ALA A 185 0.22 19.15 -4.99
N GLU A 186 -0.83 18.41 -4.59
CA GLU A 186 -0.70 17.05 -4.08
C GLU A 186 -0.33 16.07 -5.19
N LEU A 187 -0.88 16.23 -6.40
CA LEU A 187 -0.51 15.44 -7.59
C LEU A 187 0.97 15.61 -7.91
N LYS A 188 1.46 16.86 -7.95
CA LYS A 188 2.89 17.12 -8.15
C LYS A 188 3.75 16.40 -7.12
N TRP A 189 3.34 16.41 -5.84
CA TRP A 189 4.08 15.70 -4.80
C TRP A 189 4.21 14.21 -5.08
N TYR A 190 3.12 13.54 -5.52
CA TYR A 190 3.17 12.11 -5.87
C TYR A 190 4.07 11.85 -7.07
N LEU A 191 4.03 12.71 -8.09
CA LEU A 191 4.88 12.61 -9.28
C LEU A 191 6.37 12.81 -8.96
N ASP A 192 6.69 13.72 -8.02
CA ASP A 192 8.06 13.93 -7.55
C ASP A 192 8.58 12.76 -6.68
N HIS A 193 7.71 11.78 -6.33
CA HIS A 193 8.06 10.66 -5.45
C HIS A 193 7.63 9.27 -6.00
N PRO A 194 8.05 8.88 -7.23
CA PRO A 194 7.59 7.64 -7.86
C PRO A 194 7.93 6.39 -7.04
N GLY A 195 9.09 6.34 -6.41
CA GLY A 195 9.47 5.22 -5.54
C GLY A 195 8.59 5.09 -4.27
N TYR A 196 7.88 6.14 -3.85
CA TYR A 196 6.86 6.01 -2.81
C TYR A 196 5.65 5.25 -3.33
N LEU A 197 5.14 5.61 -4.52
CA LEU A 197 3.97 4.97 -5.13
C LEU A 197 4.22 3.49 -5.41
N GLN A 198 5.40 3.14 -5.96
CA GLN A 198 5.77 1.74 -6.21
C GLN A 198 5.71 0.90 -4.93
N ARG A 199 6.31 1.39 -3.83
CA ARG A 199 6.24 0.68 -2.53
C ARG A 199 4.82 0.59 -1.97
N VAL A 200 3.95 1.54 -2.28
CA VAL A 200 2.54 1.51 -1.87
C VAL A 200 1.78 0.46 -2.66
N MET A 201 1.95 0.43 -3.98
CA MET A 201 1.31 -0.55 -4.87
C MET A 201 1.72 -1.99 -4.50
N GLU A 202 3.02 -2.22 -4.19
CA GLU A 202 3.49 -3.53 -3.70
C GLU A 202 2.78 -3.97 -2.41
N ARG A 203 2.55 -3.03 -1.47
CA ARG A 203 1.82 -3.36 -0.23
C ARG A 203 0.32 -3.56 -0.47
N ALA A 204 -0.25 -2.86 -1.43
CA ALA A 204 -1.65 -3.02 -1.81
C ALA A 204 -1.94 -4.34 -2.53
N ARG A 205 -0.94 -4.90 -3.24
CA ARG A 205 -1.06 -6.09 -4.09
C ARG A 205 -1.90 -7.22 -3.46
N PRO A 206 -1.62 -7.73 -2.25
CA PRO A 206 -2.39 -8.83 -1.68
C PRO A 206 -3.79 -8.41 -1.18
N ILE A 207 -4.07 -7.12 -1.07
CA ILE A 207 -5.27 -6.61 -0.36
C ILE A 207 -6.25 -5.94 -1.32
N LEU A 208 -5.77 -5.29 -2.36
CA LEU A 208 -6.57 -4.47 -3.28
C LEU A 208 -7.75 -5.25 -3.89
N PRO A 209 -7.60 -6.50 -4.39
CA PRO A 209 -8.72 -7.24 -4.96
C PRO A 209 -9.85 -7.46 -3.96
N PHE A 210 -9.53 -7.72 -2.69
CA PHE A 210 -10.53 -7.88 -1.64
C PHE A 210 -11.26 -6.56 -1.35
N VAL A 211 -10.53 -5.45 -1.28
CA VAL A 211 -11.14 -4.12 -1.05
C VAL A 211 -12.10 -3.76 -2.18
N LEU A 212 -11.68 -4.01 -3.44
CA LEU A 212 -12.54 -3.79 -4.61
C LEU A 212 -13.78 -4.67 -4.59
N ASN A 213 -13.66 -5.96 -4.26
CA ASN A 213 -14.82 -6.85 -4.09
C ASN A 213 -15.85 -6.28 -3.09
N GLU A 214 -15.36 -5.74 -1.97
CA GLU A 214 -16.25 -5.19 -0.94
C GLU A 214 -16.90 -3.86 -1.35
N LEU A 215 -16.21 -3.03 -2.11
CA LEU A 215 -16.76 -1.78 -2.65
C LEU A 215 -17.83 -2.06 -3.71
N GLU A 216 -17.53 -2.92 -4.68
CA GLU A 216 -18.46 -3.31 -5.74
C GLU A 216 -19.71 -3.96 -5.19
N ARG A 217 -19.58 -4.91 -4.24
CA ARG A 217 -20.72 -5.56 -3.59
C ARG A 217 -21.71 -4.56 -2.97
N ARG A 218 -21.24 -3.37 -2.64
CA ARG A 218 -22.03 -2.28 -2.05
C ARG A 218 -22.35 -1.14 -3.01
N ASN A 219 -21.93 -1.26 -4.26
CA ASN A 219 -22.04 -0.22 -5.29
C ASN A 219 -21.44 1.12 -4.85
N LEU A 220 -20.24 1.08 -4.23
CA LEU A 220 -19.51 2.23 -3.74
C LEU A 220 -18.35 2.59 -4.67
N PRO A 221 -17.93 3.86 -4.73
CA PRO A 221 -16.84 4.31 -5.58
C PRO A 221 -15.56 3.50 -5.34
N SER A 222 -15.00 2.93 -6.40
CA SER A 222 -13.77 2.12 -6.33
C SER A 222 -12.57 2.93 -5.85
N GLU A 223 -12.57 4.24 -6.07
CA GLU A 223 -11.52 5.16 -5.60
C GLU A 223 -11.32 5.09 -4.09
N LEU A 224 -12.32 4.66 -3.32
CA LEU A 224 -12.19 4.47 -1.87
C LEU A 224 -11.11 3.43 -1.53
N ALA A 225 -10.75 2.54 -2.48
CA ALA A 225 -9.59 1.66 -2.35
C ALA A 225 -8.25 2.41 -2.31
N LEU A 226 -8.20 3.66 -2.77
CA LEU A 226 -7.01 4.51 -2.68
C LEU A 226 -6.85 5.18 -1.30
N LEU A 227 -7.89 5.15 -0.45
CA LEU A 227 -7.87 5.81 0.85
C LEU A 227 -6.77 5.29 1.79
N PRO A 228 -6.48 3.97 1.86
CA PRO A 228 -5.35 3.46 2.64
C PRO A 228 -3.98 4.01 2.20
N ILE A 229 -3.84 4.53 0.97
CA ILE A 229 -2.62 5.22 0.52
C ILE A 229 -2.44 6.51 1.34
N VAL A 230 -3.50 7.30 1.44
CA VAL A 230 -3.50 8.57 2.19
C VAL A 230 -3.32 8.34 3.69
N GLU A 231 -3.94 7.30 4.24
CA GLU A 231 -3.96 7.00 5.67
C GLU A 231 -2.65 6.37 6.17
N SER A 232 -2.10 5.41 5.45
CA SER A 232 -0.99 4.60 5.98
C SER A 232 0.02 4.12 4.93
N ALA A 233 -0.14 4.49 3.66
CA ALA A 233 0.59 3.86 2.56
C ALA A 233 0.41 2.32 2.55
N TYR A 234 -0.80 1.83 2.82
CA TYR A 234 -1.14 0.41 2.96
C TYR A 234 -0.33 -0.35 4.02
N GLN A 235 0.21 0.35 5.04
CA GLN A 235 0.99 -0.31 6.09
C GLN A 235 0.07 -0.97 7.12
N ALA A 236 0.08 -2.29 7.17
CA ALA A 236 -0.75 -3.08 8.07
C ALA A 236 -0.50 -2.79 9.56
N PHE A 237 0.73 -2.46 9.93
CA PHE A 237 1.13 -2.17 11.32
C PHE A 237 1.23 -0.67 11.64
N ALA A 238 0.73 0.21 10.77
CA ALA A 238 0.77 1.65 11.01
C ALA A 238 0.10 2.01 12.35
N TYR A 239 0.72 2.93 13.08
CA TYR A 239 0.22 3.44 14.35
C TYR A 239 0.52 4.93 14.50
N SER A 240 -0.51 5.74 14.57
CA SER A 240 -0.40 7.19 14.57
C SER A 240 -0.26 7.80 15.96
N HIS A 241 0.13 9.07 16.01
CA HIS A 241 0.15 9.86 17.25
C HIS A 241 -1.23 10.00 17.92
N GLY A 242 -2.30 9.93 17.13
CA GLY A 242 -3.69 9.93 17.57
C GLY A 242 -4.22 8.54 17.96
N ARG A 243 -3.34 7.51 18.02
CA ARG A 243 -3.68 6.10 18.29
C ARG A 243 -4.49 5.42 17.19
N ALA A 244 -4.56 6.00 16.00
CA ALA A 244 -5.12 5.32 14.85
C ALA A 244 -4.22 4.14 14.46
N SER A 245 -4.79 3.03 13.98
CA SER A 245 -4.05 1.79 13.72
C SER A 245 -4.54 1.08 12.48
N GLY A 246 -3.62 0.37 11.82
CA GLY A 246 -3.87 -0.42 10.62
C GLY A 246 -3.91 0.42 9.34
N MET A 247 -4.20 -0.23 8.22
CA MET A 247 -4.18 0.43 6.91
C MET A 247 -5.23 1.53 6.79
N TRP A 248 -6.39 1.38 7.44
CA TRP A 248 -7.49 2.34 7.45
C TRP A 248 -7.38 3.43 8.53
N GLN A 249 -6.34 3.40 9.38
CA GLN A 249 -6.08 4.36 10.46
C GLN A 249 -7.29 4.64 11.37
N ILE A 250 -8.00 3.58 11.76
CA ILE A 250 -9.16 3.68 12.66
C ILE A 250 -8.69 3.99 14.08
N ILE A 251 -9.23 5.05 14.72
CA ILE A 251 -8.95 5.39 16.11
C ILE A 251 -9.68 4.45 17.09
N PRO A 252 -9.19 4.26 18.34
CA PRO A 252 -9.76 3.27 19.24
C PRO A 252 -11.26 3.42 19.55
N SER A 253 -11.75 4.66 19.66
CA SER A 253 -13.17 4.93 19.91
C SER A 253 -14.04 4.55 18.72
N THR A 254 -13.62 4.93 17.51
CA THR A 254 -14.31 4.58 16.26
C THR A 254 -14.28 3.06 16.04
N GLY A 255 -13.13 2.42 16.29
CA GLY A 255 -13.04 0.96 16.18
C GLY A 255 -14.01 0.24 17.13
N ARG A 256 -14.15 0.69 18.37
CA ARG A 256 -15.15 0.12 19.28
C ARG A 256 -16.59 0.37 18.84
N TYR A 257 -16.86 1.57 18.35
CA TYR A 257 -18.17 1.92 17.79
C TYR A 257 -18.54 1.02 16.59
N LEU A 258 -17.57 0.69 15.75
CA LEU A 258 -17.71 -0.19 14.60
C LEU A 258 -17.57 -1.69 14.95
N GLY A 259 -17.54 -2.07 16.23
CA GLY A 259 -17.49 -3.46 16.67
C GLY A 259 -16.11 -4.13 16.62
N LEU A 260 -15.04 -3.41 16.25
CA LEU A 260 -13.70 -3.96 16.16
C LEU A 260 -13.13 -4.31 17.53
N LYS A 261 -12.86 -5.59 17.76
CA LYS A 261 -12.29 -6.11 19.01
C LYS A 261 -10.88 -5.55 19.24
N GLN A 262 -10.60 -5.06 20.46
CA GLN A 262 -9.29 -4.53 20.85
C GLN A 262 -8.94 -5.05 22.23
N ASN A 263 -7.98 -5.96 22.31
CA ASN A 263 -7.53 -6.55 23.56
C ASN A 263 -6.01 -6.80 23.56
N TRP A 264 -5.51 -7.50 24.57
CA TRP A 264 -4.09 -7.81 24.69
C TRP A 264 -3.57 -8.71 23.55
N TRP A 265 -4.39 -9.63 23.06
CA TRP A 265 -4.05 -10.58 22.00
C TRP A 265 -4.25 -10.02 20.61
N TYR A 266 -5.26 -9.20 20.41
CA TYR A 266 -5.82 -8.88 19.12
C TYR A 266 -6.24 -7.41 19.01
N ASP A 267 -5.98 -6.82 17.85
CA ASP A 267 -6.44 -5.47 17.52
C ASP A 267 -7.13 -5.50 16.14
N GLY A 268 -8.44 -5.62 16.13
CA GLY A 268 -9.27 -5.73 14.92
C GLY A 268 -9.14 -4.56 13.94
N ARG A 269 -8.59 -3.43 14.39
CA ARG A 269 -8.31 -2.29 13.51
C ARG A 269 -7.19 -2.57 12.50
N ARG A 270 -6.42 -3.65 12.71
CA ARG A 270 -5.39 -4.14 11.81
C ARG A 270 -5.79 -5.42 11.08
N ASP A 271 -6.88 -6.05 11.47
CA ASP A 271 -7.43 -7.20 10.73
C ASP A 271 -7.83 -6.72 9.34
N ILE A 272 -7.33 -7.37 8.30
CA ILE A 272 -7.55 -6.96 6.91
C ILE A 272 -9.04 -7.01 6.58
N ILE A 273 -9.72 -8.07 6.99
CA ILE A 273 -11.13 -8.30 6.67
C ILE A 273 -12.02 -7.37 7.51
N GLU A 274 -11.93 -7.48 8.85
CA GLU A 274 -12.78 -6.72 9.77
C GLU A 274 -12.63 -5.22 9.63
N SER A 275 -11.37 -4.74 9.50
CA SER A 275 -11.14 -3.29 9.37
C SER A 275 -11.60 -2.75 8.03
N THR A 276 -11.54 -3.54 6.95
CA THR A 276 -12.07 -3.15 5.64
C THR A 276 -13.60 -3.06 5.67
N HIS A 277 -14.28 -4.10 6.17
CA HIS A 277 -15.73 -4.04 6.35
C HIS A 277 -16.18 -2.86 7.20
N ALA A 278 -15.47 -2.61 8.31
CA ALA A 278 -15.77 -1.49 9.20
C ALA A 278 -15.53 -0.12 8.54
N ALA A 279 -14.42 0.04 7.83
CA ALA A 279 -14.06 1.29 7.16
C ALA A 279 -15.04 1.61 6.02
N ILE A 280 -15.35 0.63 5.17
CA ILE A 280 -16.29 0.79 4.06
C ILE A 280 -17.69 1.10 4.59
N SER A 281 -18.18 0.36 5.61
CA SER A 281 -19.47 0.66 6.25
C SER A 281 -19.52 2.05 6.85
N TYR A 282 -18.41 2.52 7.42
CA TYR A 282 -18.33 3.87 8.00
C TYR A 282 -18.31 4.94 6.92
N LEU A 283 -17.58 4.74 5.81
CA LEU A 283 -17.56 5.64 4.66
C LEU A 283 -18.95 5.77 4.02
N ASP A 284 -19.63 4.66 3.81
CA ASP A 284 -21.01 4.64 3.32
C ASP A 284 -21.96 5.43 4.24
N SER A 285 -21.91 5.16 5.55
CA SER A 285 -22.67 5.93 6.54
C SER A 285 -22.33 7.42 6.55
N LEU A 286 -21.07 7.78 6.29
CA LEU A 286 -20.68 9.19 6.18
C LEU A 286 -21.22 9.82 4.89
N ALA A 287 -21.18 9.14 3.75
CA ALA A 287 -21.77 9.61 2.51
C ALA A 287 -23.28 9.88 2.69
N GLN A 288 -24.01 8.94 3.29
CA GLN A 288 -25.43 9.13 3.62
C GLN A 288 -25.68 10.33 4.55
N GLN A 289 -24.82 10.56 5.56
CA GLN A 289 -24.94 11.69 6.48
C GLN A 289 -24.66 13.06 5.83
N PHE A 290 -24.06 13.08 4.66
CA PHE A 290 -23.75 14.28 3.88
C PHE A 290 -24.46 14.27 2.52
N ASP A 291 -25.62 13.60 2.42
CA ASP A 291 -26.50 13.61 1.24
C ASP A 291 -25.80 13.17 -0.06
N GLY A 292 -24.87 12.21 0.04
CA GLY A 292 -24.07 11.71 -1.07
C GLY A 292 -22.82 12.54 -1.43
N ASP A 293 -22.55 13.63 -0.70
CA ASP A 293 -21.34 14.44 -0.91
C ASP A 293 -20.09 13.71 -0.39
N TRP A 294 -19.39 13.04 -1.30
CA TRP A 294 -18.18 12.29 -1.00
C TRP A 294 -17.02 13.16 -0.52
N GLU A 295 -16.93 14.41 -0.93
CA GLU A 295 -15.88 15.33 -0.47
C GLU A 295 -16.05 15.65 1.02
N LEU A 296 -17.29 15.93 1.44
CA LEU A 296 -17.63 16.11 2.85
C LEU A 296 -17.52 14.81 3.64
N ALA A 297 -17.90 13.67 3.06
CA ALA A 297 -17.76 12.35 3.68
C ALA A 297 -16.28 11.98 3.94
N LEU A 298 -15.39 12.17 2.97
CA LEU A 298 -13.95 11.96 3.11
C LEU A 298 -13.36 12.93 4.15
N ALA A 299 -13.75 14.20 4.13
CA ALA A 299 -13.35 15.16 5.15
C ALA A 299 -13.84 14.75 6.55
N ALA A 300 -15.03 14.15 6.65
CA ALA A 300 -15.61 13.67 7.90
C ALA A 300 -14.93 12.39 8.39
N TYR A 301 -14.47 11.51 7.51
CA TYR A 301 -13.64 10.35 7.88
C TYR A 301 -12.38 10.81 8.62
N ASN A 302 -11.66 11.80 8.08
CA ASN A 302 -10.45 12.35 8.69
C ASN A 302 -10.73 13.16 9.97
N ALA A 303 -11.66 14.10 9.93
CA ALA A 303 -11.86 15.09 11.02
C ALA A 303 -12.91 14.68 12.06
N GLY A 304 -13.78 13.75 11.70
CA GLY A 304 -15.01 13.40 12.40
C GLY A 304 -16.22 14.21 11.93
N PRO A 305 -17.40 13.56 11.74
CA PRO A 305 -18.59 14.16 11.13
C PRO A 305 -19.11 15.38 11.89
N GLY A 306 -18.99 15.40 13.21
CA GLY A 306 -19.43 16.54 14.01
C GLY A 306 -18.68 17.83 13.71
N LYS A 307 -17.37 17.74 13.39
CA LYS A 307 -16.57 18.92 13.03
C LYS A 307 -16.92 19.44 11.64
N ILE A 308 -17.12 18.54 10.67
CA ILE A 308 -17.50 18.94 9.31
C ILE A 308 -18.89 19.55 9.30
N ARG A 309 -19.88 18.93 9.95
CA ARG A 309 -21.21 19.55 10.13
C ARG A 309 -21.16 20.94 10.79
N SER A 310 -20.26 21.10 11.77
CA SER A 310 -20.06 22.42 12.41
C SER A 310 -19.46 23.43 11.44
N ALA A 311 -18.51 23.04 10.59
CA ALA A 311 -17.93 23.91 9.57
C ALA A 311 -18.94 24.30 8.48
N VAL A 312 -19.75 23.34 8.00
CA VAL A 312 -20.86 23.57 7.07
C VAL A 312 -21.86 24.57 7.66
N ARG A 313 -22.34 24.36 8.89
CA ARG A 313 -23.24 25.28 9.58
C ARG A 313 -22.64 26.68 9.74
N TYR A 314 -21.35 26.77 10.04
CA TYR A 314 -20.66 28.07 10.14
C TYR A 314 -20.65 28.81 8.81
N ASN A 315 -20.33 28.13 7.70
CA ASN A 315 -20.33 28.73 6.37
C ASN A 315 -21.77 29.17 5.97
N ARG A 316 -22.77 28.31 6.19
CA ARG A 316 -24.20 28.62 5.93
C ARG A 316 -24.64 29.87 6.68
N LYS A 317 -24.31 29.99 7.98
CA LYS A 317 -24.60 31.18 8.79
C LYS A 317 -23.94 32.46 8.24
N LYS A 318 -22.79 32.30 7.55
CA LYS A 318 -22.06 33.41 6.93
C LYS A 318 -22.41 33.62 5.46
N LYS A 319 -23.44 32.95 4.95
CA LYS A 319 -23.88 32.99 3.54
C LYS A 319 -22.76 32.68 2.56
N ARG A 320 -21.87 31.68 2.91
CA ARG A 320 -20.77 31.17 2.10
C ARG A 320 -21.12 29.79 1.57
N ASN A 321 -20.47 29.39 0.48
CA ASN A 321 -20.58 28.02 -0.06
C ASN A 321 -20.28 27.00 1.02
N THR A 322 -21.03 25.90 1.02
CA THR A 322 -20.96 24.85 2.05
C THR A 322 -20.25 23.58 1.59
N ASP A 323 -19.84 23.53 0.32
CA ASP A 323 -19.00 22.45 -0.21
C ASP A 323 -17.62 22.43 0.49
N PHE A 324 -16.93 21.29 0.40
CA PHE A 324 -15.64 21.09 1.05
C PHE A 324 -14.60 22.18 0.70
N TRP A 325 -14.54 22.61 -0.56
CA TRP A 325 -13.50 23.50 -1.06
C TRP A 325 -13.56 24.89 -0.45
N HIS A 326 -14.73 25.31 0.00
CA HIS A 326 -15.01 26.61 0.61
C HIS A 326 -15.09 26.57 2.15
N LEU A 327 -14.95 25.38 2.79
CA LEU A 327 -14.96 25.30 4.25
C LEU A 327 -13.75 26.02 4.87
N THR A 328 -14.01 26.97 5.77
CA THR A 328 -12.96 27.78 6.43
C THR A 328 -12.57 27.26 7.81
N LYS A 329 -13.49 26.62 8.54
CA LYS A 329 -13.30 26.17 9.94
C LYS A 329 -12.89 24.69 10.02
N ILE A 330 -11.97 24.26 9.15
CA ILE A 330 -11.37 22.92 9.15
C ILE A 330 -9.86 23.00 9.38
N ARG A 331 -9.26 21.93 9.95
CA ARG A 331 -7.83 21.86 10.20
C ARG A 331 -7.04 21.81 8.89
N LYS A 332 -5.74 22.24 8.95
CA LYS A 332 -4.83 22.15 7.79
C LYS A 332 -4.71 20.71 7.27
N GLU A 333 -4.62 19.73 8.17
CA GLU A 333 -4.60 18.31 7.84
C GLU A 333 -5.81 17.90 6.99
N THR A 334 -7.02 18.19 7.45
CA THR A 334 -8.25 17.87 6.73
C THR A 334 -8.36 18.63 5.41
N ARG A 335 -7.82 19.87 5.36
CA ARG A 335 -7.81 20.70 4.15
C ARG A 335 -6.94 20.12 3.03
N SER A 336 -5.87 19.35 3.37
CA SER A 336 -5.04 18.65 2.39
C SER A 336 -5.47 17.19 2.15
N TYR A 337 -6.30 16.63 3.01
CA TYR A 337 -6.70 15.22 2.96
C TYR A 337 -7.51 14.88 1.70
N VAL A 338 -8.59 15.62 1.45
CA VAL A 338 -9.43 15.43 0.26
C VAL A 338 -8.64 15.72 -1.03
N PRO A 339 -7.87 16.83 -1.15
CA PRO A 339 -6.98 17.02 -2.30
C PRO A 339 -6.05 15.85 -2.60
N LYS A 340 -5.47 15.19 -1.58
CA LYS A 340 -4.63 14.00 -1.76
C LYS A 340 -5.39 12.85 -2.40
N MET A 341 -6.62 12.62 -1.94
CA MET A 341 -7.47 11.58 -2.48
C MET A 341 -7.80 11.83 -3.96
N PHE A 342 -8.15 13.06 -4.31
CA PHE A 342 -8.44 13.43 -5.70
C PHE A 342 -7.19 13.45 -6.60
N ALA A 343 -6.01 13.76 -6.03
CA ALA A 343 -4.75 13.63 -6.74
C ALA A 343 -4.42 12.16 -7.08
N LEU A 344 -4.64 11.25 -6.14
CA LEU A 344 -4.50 9.81 -6.39
C LEU A 344 -5.54 9.32 -7.41
N ARG A 345 -6.79 9.75 -7.27
CA ARG A 345 -7.83 9.43 -8.24
C ARG A 345 -7.41 9.83 -9.65
N GLU A 346 -6.93 11.07 -9.86
CA GLU A 346 -6.47 11.57 -11.16
C GLU A 346 -5.27 10.74 -11.68
N LEU A 347 -4.34 10.41 -10.80
CA LEU A 347 -3.13 9.67 -11.14
C LEU A 347 -3.44 8.22 -11.57
N PHE A 348 -4.29 7.53 -10.81
CA PHE A 348 -4.66 6.14 -11.12
C PHE A 348 -5.72 6.02 -12.22
N ALA A 349 -6.50 7.06 -12.48
CA ALA A 349 -7.41 7.12 -13.63
C ALA A 349 -6.67 7.30 -14.96
N ASN A 350 -5.50 7.95 -14.94
CA ASN A 350 -4.76 8.32 -16.15
C ASN A 350 -3.27 7.95 -16.02
N PRO A 351 -2.91 6.68 -15.78
CA PRO A 351 -1.51 6.29 -15.52
C PRO A 351 -0.58 6.62 -16.70
N ASP A 352 -1.02 6.42 -17.93
CA ASP A 352 -0.22 6.68 -19.13
C ASP A 352 0.12 8.18 -19.27
N LYS A 353 -0.85 9.05 -19.00
CA LYS A 353 -0.66 10.52 -19.02
C LYS A 353 0.44 10.97 -18.07
N TYR A 354 0.58 10.30 -16.94
CA TYR A 354 1.54 10.63 -15.89
C TYR A 354 2.75 9.72 -15.86
N GLN A 355 2.88 8.80 -16.83
CA GLN A 355 3.96 7.81 -16.91
C GLN A 355 4.09 7.01 -15.60
N LEU A 356 2.94 6.69 -14.98
CA LEU A 356 2.89 5.87 -13.78
C LEU A 356 2.96 4.39 -14.17
N ASP A 357 4.07 3.76 -13.86
CA ASP A 357 4.22 2.31 -14.01
C ASP A 357 3.43 1.59 -12.90
N LEU A 358 2.29 1.02 -13.27
CA LEU A 358 1.44 0.29 -12.34
C LEU A 358 2.03 -1.10 -12.06
N VAL A 359 2.37 -1.35 -10.80
CA VAL A 359 2.77 -2.70 -10.36
C VAL A 359 1.64 -3.68 -10.64
N PRO A 360 1.84 -4.75 -11.41
CA PRO A 360 0.78 -5.70 -11.74
C PRO A 360 0.16 -6.33 -10.50
N VAL A 361 -1.16 -6.26 -10.40
CA VAL A 361 -1.96 -6.86 -9.33
C VAL A 361 -3.03 -7.74 -9.96
N THR A 362 -2.95 -9.05 -9.69
CA THR A 362 -3.98 -9.99 -10.16
C THR A 362 -5.35 -9.61 -9.60
N ASN A 363 -6.41 -9.80 -10.38
CA ASN A 363 -7.77 -9.48 -9.96
C ASN A 363 -8.38 -10.50 -8.98
N GLN A 364 -7.60 -11.43 -8.48
CA GLN A 364 -8.03 -12.46 -7.55
C GLN A 364 -7.43 -12.24 -6.17
N VAL A 365 -8.23 -12.49 -5.13
CA VAL A 365 -7.74 -12.51 -3.75
C VAL A 365 -6.73 -13.64 -3.60
N SER A 366 -5.49 -13.29 -3.23
CA SER A 366 -4.35 -14.23 -3.16
C SER A 366 -4.30 -15.06 -1.87
N TYR A 367 -5.25 -14.88 -0.97
CA TYR A 367 -5.33 -15.60 0.30
C TYR A 367 -6.69 -16.27 0.49
N GLU A 368 -6.71 -17.25 1.38
CA GLU A 368 -7.90 -17.93 1.85
C GLU A 368 -8.07 -17.71 3.36
N ILE A 369 -9.33 -17.62 3.81
CA ILE A 369 -9.67 -17.54 5.23
C ILE A 369 -9.87 -18.97 5.72
N VAL A 370 -8.98 -19.44 6.60
CA VAL A 370 -9.08 -20.76 7.22
C VAL A 370 -9.59 -20.62 8.64
N GLU A 371 -10.76 -21.14 8.92
CA GLU A 371 -11.35 -21.19 10.25
C GLU A 371 -10.69 -22.30 11.09
N LEU A 372 -10.59 -22.06 12.39
CA LEU A 372 -10.00 -22.97 13.36
C LEU A 372 -10.99 -23.24 14.50
N ASP A 373 -10.94 -24.44 15.04
CA ASP A 373 -11.73 -24.87 16.20
C ASP A 373 -11.18 -24.37 17.54
N GLY A 374 -10.11 -23.56 17.55
CA GLY A 374 -9.51 -23.03 18.76
C GLY A 374 -8.26 -22.23 18.56
N GLN A 375 -7.59 -21.97 19.65
CA GLN A 375 -6.36 -21.19 19.72
C GLN A 375 -5.18 -21.97 19.10
N ILE A 376 -4.32 -21.28 18.35
CA ILE A 376 -3.09 -21.84 17.80
C ILE A 376 -1.90 -20.87 18.00
N ASP A 377 -0.71 -21.43 18.24
CA ASP A 377 0.56 -20.70 18.18
C ASP A 377 0.88 -20.32 16.73
N LEU A 378 1.26 -19.06 16.48
CA LEU A 378 1.48 -18.55 15.12
C LEU A 378 2.76 -19.11 14.48
N ALA A 379 3.77 -19.52 15.28
CA ALA A 379 4.95 -20.18 14.71
C ALA A 379 4.61 -21.62 14.26
N LEU A 380 3.79 -22.33 15.04
CA LEU A 380 3.25 -23.62 14.62
C LEU A 380 2.36 -23.48 13.38
N ALA A 381 1.50 -22.46 13.33
CA ALA A 381 0.65 -22.22 12.17
C ALA A 381 1.47 -21.92 10.91
N ALA A 382 2.53 -21.12 11.01
CA ALA A 382 3.43 -20.84 9.90
C ALA A 382 4.17 -22.11 9.42
N GLU A 383 4.62 -22.95 10.36
CA GLU A 383 5.28 -24.23 10.07
C GLU A 383 4.34 -25.19 9.33
N LEU A 384 3.09 -25.35 9.79
CA LEU A 384 2.07 -26.19 9.16
C LEU A 384 1.70 -25.70 7.75
N ALA A 385 1.65 -24.37 7.56
CA ALA A 385 1.37 -23.78 6.25
C ALA A 385 2.59 -23.78 5.32
N GLY A 386 3.81 -24.07 5.83
CA GLY A 386 5.05 -23.99 5.04
C GLY A 386 5.37 -22.57 4.57
N ILE A 387 5.07 -21.55 5.41
CA ILE A 387 5.37 -20.14 5.15
C ILE A 387 6.21 -19.53 6.27
N SER A 388 6.80 -18.37 6.01
CA SER A 388 7.51 -17.65 7.05
C SER A 388 6.56 -17.06 8.09
N ILE A 389 7.01 -16.96 9.34
CA ILE A 389 6.25 -16.28 10.40
C ILE A 389 5.97 -14.81 10.07
N ASN A 390 6.85 -14.16 9.31
CA ASN A 390 6.67 -12.78 8.87
C ASN A 390 5.52 -12.66 7.88
N GLU A 391 5.45 -13.54 6.92
CA GLU A 391 4.37 -13.62 5.94
C GLU A 391 3.02 -13.88 6.64
N LEU A 392 2.98 -14.84 7.58
CA LEU A 392 1.79 -15.10 8.38
C LEU A 392 1.32 -13.83 9.13
N TYR A 393 2.24 -13.08 9.75
CA TYR A 393 1.89 -11.82 10.43
C TYR A 393 1.47 -10.71 9.46
N GLN A 394 2.03 -10.64 8.25
CA GLN A 394 1.63 -9.65 7.23
C GLN A 394 0.18 -9.85 6.79
N LEU A 395 -0.25 -11.10 6.60
CA LEU A 395 -1.63 -11.44 6.30
C LEU A 395 -2.54 -11.34 7.54
N ASN A 396 -1.99 -11.49 8.75
CA ASN A 396 -2.72 -11.49 10.01
C ASN A 396 -2.21 -10.43 10.99
N PRO A 397 -2.15 -9.14 10.61
CA PRO A 397 -1.51 -8.10 11.40
C PRO A 397 -2.27 -7.74 12.68
N ALA A 398 -3.48 -8.24 12.85
CA ALA A 398 -4.30 -8.04 14.04
C ALA A 398 -3.73 -8.71 15.29
N PHE A 399 -3.01 -9.82 15.14
CA PHE A 399 -2.44 -10.54 16.27
C PHE A 399 -1.28 -9.78 16.91
N ASN A 400 -1.43 -9.51 18.20
CA ASN A 400 -0.45 -8.79 19.01
C ASN A 400 0.63 -9.70 19.59
N ARG A 401 0.36 -11.01 19.66
CA ARG A 401 1.13 -11.98 20.43
C ARG A 401 1.55 -13.16 19.54
N TRP A 402 2.18 -14.10 20.16
CA TRP A 402 2.69 -15.33 19.58
C TRP A 402 1.59 -16.34 19.20
N ALA A 403 0.34 -16.11 19.62
CA ALA A 403 -0.80 -16.98 19.30
C ALA A 403 -2.05 -16.18 18.96
N THR A 404 -3.04 -16.83 18.37
CA THR A 404 -4.40 -16.32 18.22
C THR A 404 -5.05 -16.07 19.57
N ALA A 405 -6.13 -15.28 19.64
CA ALA A 405 -6.77 -14.95 20.90
C ALA A 405 -7.57 -16.15 21.46
N PRO A 406 -7.61 -16.38 22.79
CA PRO A 406 -8.37 -17.51 23.36
C PRO A 406 -9.86 -17.50 23.03
N LYS A 407 -10.45 -16.31 22.91
CA LYS A 407 -11.88 -16.09 22.57
C LYS A 407 -12.10 -15.66 21.13
N GLY A 408 -11.16 -16.01 20.25
CA GLY A 408 -11.19 -15.68 18.85
C GLY A 408 -11.03 -14.18 18.49
N PRO A 409 -11.03 -13.90 17.20
CA PRO A 409 -11.38 -14.82 16.13
C PRO A 409 -10.39 -15.99 16.03
N HIS A 410 -10.92 -17.17 15.70
CA HIS A 410 -10.15 -18.39 15.47
C HIS A 410 -10.06 -18.64 13.97
N ARG A 411 -9.44 -17.71 13.24
CA ARG A 411 -9.21 -17.81 11.80
C ARG A 411 -7.83 -17.25 11.46
N LEU A 412 -7.29 -17.73 10.34
CA LEU A 412 -6.07 -17.23 9.74
C LEU A 412 -6.29 -16.95 8.26
N LEU A 413 -5.71 -15.87 7.77
CA LEU A 413 -5.51 -15.62 6.34
C LEU A 413 -4.20 -16.29 5.95
N LEU A 414 -4.26 -17.19 4.97
CA LEU A 414 -3.10 -17.91 4.46
C LEU A 414 -3.03 -17.73 2.94
N PRO A 415 -1.83 -17.74 2.32
CA PRO A 415 -1.73 -17.81 0.86
C PRO A 415 -2.61 -18.94 0.34
N ARG A 416 -3.37 -18.67 -0.72
CA ARG A 416 -4.37 -19.64 -1.25
C ARG A 416 -3.74 -20.99 -1.55
N GLU A 417 -2.55 -21.01 -2.14
CA GLU A 417 -1.80 -22.21 -2.48
C GLU A 417 -1.26 -22.97 -1.26
N LYS A 418 -1.32 -22.38 -0.06
CA LYS A 418 -0.87 -22.97 1.21
C LYS A 418 -2.01 -23.38 2.15
N ALA A 419 -3.21 -22.95 1.85
CA ALA A 419 -4.37 -23.17 2.72
C ALA A 419 -4.69 -24.66 2.90
N GLU A 420 -4.64 -25.46 1.85
CA GLU A 420 -4.95 -26.89 1.92
C GLU A 420 -3.87 -27.67 2.70
N GLN A 421 -2.60 -27.39 2.45
CA GLN A 421 -1.50 -27.94 3.22
C GLN A 421 -1.69 -27.66 4.73
N PHE A 422 -2.07 -26.45 5.07
CA PHE A 422 -2.33 -26.06 6.46
C PHE A 422 -3.53 -26.80 7.06
N LYS A 423 -4.65 -26.94 6.33
CA LYS A 423 -5.84 -27.65 6.81
C LYS A 423 -5.51 -29.12 7.13
N ILE A 424 -4.78 -29.78 6.26
CA ILE A 424 -4.32 -31.18 6.48
C ILE A 424 -3.41 -31.22 7.71
N GLY A 425 -2.43 -30.31 7.79
CA GLY A 425 -1.47 -30.29 8.91
C GLY A 425 -2.12 -30.02 10.26
N VAL A 426 -3.03 -29.03 10.33
CA VAL A 426 -3.69 -28.66 11.60
C VAL A 426 -4.65 -29.72 12.09
N ALA A 427 -5.28 -30.50 11.20
CA ALA A 427 -6.14 -31.62 11.55
C ALA A 427 -5.39 -32.74 12.30
N GLN A 428 -4.09 -32.90 12.02
CA GLN A 428 -3.23 -33.88 12.70
C GLN A 428 -2.74 -33.42 14.08
N VAL A 429 -2.89 -32.12 14.42
CA VAL A 429 -2.45 -31.57 15.71
C VAL A 429 -3.66 -31.39 16.64
N PRO A 430 -3.75 -32.19 17.71
CA PRO A 430 -4.83 -32.01 18.69
C PRO A 430 -4.86 -30.58 19.27
N PRO A 431 -6.04 -30.00 19.54
CA PRO A 431 -6.15 -28.63 20.08
C PRO A 431 -5.32 -28.36 21.32
N SER A 432 -5.18 -29.37 22.20
CA SER A 432 -4.36 -29.28 23.42
C SER A 432 -2.85 -29.13 23.16
N LYS A 433 -2.38 -29.50 21.97
CA LYS A 433 -0.96 -29.38 21.54
C LYS A 433 -0.69 -28.16 20.69
N ARG A 434 -1.72 -27.41 20.26
CA ARG A 434 -1.54 -26.20 19.43
C ARG A 434 -0.99 -25.00 20.19
N ILE A 435 -1.01 -25.07 21.54
CA ILE A 435 -0.42 -24.09 22.47
C ILE A 435 0.45 -24.83 23.46
N ASN A 436 1.61 -24.28 23.77
CA ASN A 436 2.46 -24.82 24.83
C ASN A 436 1.98 -24.34 26.21
N TRP A 437 1.95 -25.28 27.18
CA TRP A 437 1.48 -25.05 28.53
C TRP A 437 2.59 -25.34 29.54
N VAL A 438 2.86 -24.37 30.42
CA VAL A 438 3.80 -24.57 31.55
C VAL A 438 3.04 -24.69 32.85
N ARG A 439 3.26 -25.78 33.57
CA ARG A 439 2.77 -25.98 34.90
C ARG A 439 3.70 -25.28 35.90
N HIS A 440 3.31 -24.07 36.37
CA HIS A 440 4.12 -23.26 37.26
C HIS A 440 3.74 -23.56 38.73
N LYS A 441 4.70 -24.03 39.57
CA LYS A 441 4.52 -24.15 40.99
C LYS A 441 4.71 -22.79 41.66
N ILE A 442 3.70 -22.28 42.35
CA ILE A 442 3.74 -20.98 43.02
C ILE A 442 4.73 -21.05 44.18
N LYS A 443 5.70 -20.14 44.16
CA LYS A 443 6.69 -19.98 45.22
C LYS A 443 6.17 -19.05 46.29
N ASN A 444 6.73 -19.13 47.52
CA ASN A 444 6.40 -18.21 48.59
C ASN A 444 6.73 -16.75 48.17
N GLY A 445 5.81 -15.82 48.42
CA GLY A 445 5.93 -14.41 48.03
C GLY A 445 5.67 -14.09 46.57
N GLU A 446 5.40 -15.07 45.69
CA GLU A 446 5.01 -14.79 44.30
C GLU A 446 3.58 -14.25 44.23
N THR A 447 3.36 -13.34 43.31
CA THR A 447 2.04 -12.81 42.93
C THR A 447 1.71 -13.15 41.50
N LEU A 448 0.43 -13.11 41.12
CA LEU A 448 0.01 -13.25 39.74
C LEU A 448 0.75 -12.25 38.80
N SER A 449 1.07 -11.04 39.31
CA SER A 449 1.84 -10.04 38.57
C SER A 449 3.30 -10.45 38.35
N HIS A 450 3.94 -11.12 39.31
CA HIS A 450 5.29 -11.67 39.14
C HIS A 450 5.29 -12.80 38.11
N ILE A 451 4.34 -13.73 38.23
CA ILE A 451 4.21 -14.88 37.35
C ILE A 451 3.86 -14.43 35.92
N SER A 452 2.93 -13.47 35.76
CA SER A 452 2.58 -12.94 34.44
C SER A 452 3.78 -12.27 33.76
N ARG A 453 4.60 -11.52 34.47
CA ARG A 453 5.86 -10.95 33.93
C ARG A 453 6.88 -12.01 33.55
N LYS A 454 7.05 -13.03 34.39
CA LYS A 454 7.98 -14.15 34.15
C LYS A 454 7.66 -14.85 32.82
N TYR A 455 6.40 -15.15 32.56
CA TYR A 455 5.94 -15.87 31.37
C TYR A 455 5.46 -14.93 30.25
N ARG A 456 5.69 -13.60 30.38
CA ARG A 456 5.25 -12.59 29.40
C ARG A 456 3.77 -12.72 29.02
N SER A 457 2.95 -13.07 30.00
CA SER A 457 1.50 -13.24 29.96
C SER A 457 0.78 -12.07 30.67
N THR A 458 -0.50 -12.22 30.94
CA THR A 458 -1.28 -11.25 31.76
C THR A 458 -1.88 -11.93 32.98
N VAL A 459 -2.09 -11.13 34.01
CA VAL A 459 -2.82 -11.60 35.22
C VAL A 459 -4.22 -12.08 34.84
N ALA A 460 -4.90 -11.36 33.93
CA ALA A 460 -6.23 -11.73 33.45
C ALA A 460 -6.25 -13.10 32.78
N LEU A 461 -5.30 -13.38 31.89
CA LEU A 461 -5.20 -14.68 31.21
C LEU A 461 -4.88 -15.83 32.17
N ILE A 462 -3.90 -15.61 33.08
CA ILE A 462 -3.56 -16.64 34.11
C ILE A 462 -4.77 -16.94 34.97
N ARG A 463 -5.54 -15.92 35.38
CA ARG A 463 -6.77 -16.10 36.13
C ARG A 463 -7.82 -16.88 35.36
N GLU A 464 -8.08 -16.50 34.13
CA GLU A 464 -9.07 -17.11 33.27
C GLU A 464 -8.77 -18.60 33.04
N VAL A 465 -7.55 -18.94 32.66
CA VAL A 465 -7.11 -20.32 32.40
C VAL A 465 -7.16 -21.21 33.63
N ASN A 466 -6.93 -20.63 34.84
CA ASN A 466 -6.92 -21.36 36.11
C ASN A 466 -8.20 -21.15 36.91
N SER A 467 -9.24 -20.55 36.33
CA SER A 467 -10.52 -20.28 37.00
C SER A 467 -10.39 -19.55 38.34
N ILE A 468 -9.40 -18.63 38.45
CA ILE A 468 -9.10 -17.90 39.68
C ILE A 468 -10.04 -16.69 39.82
N ARG A 469 -10.83 -16.66 40.88
CA ARG A 469 -11.61 -15.49 41.29
C ARG A 469 -10.74 -14.59 42.17
N GLY A 470 -10.58 -13.32 41.81
CA GLY A 470 -9.72 -12.37 42.55
C GLY A 470 -8.23 -12.51 42.24
N ASN A 471 -7.35 -12.09 43.16
CA ASN A 471 -5.88 -12.07 42.96
C ASN A 471 -5.14 -13.00 43.93
N GLN A 472 -5.84 -13.72 44.77
CA GLN A 472 -5.22 -14.59 45.79
C GLN A 472 -4.73 -15.88 45.14
N ILE A 473 -3.48 -16.21 45.41
CA ILE A 473 -2.84 -17.47 45.03
C ILE A 473 -2.11 -18.02 46.27
N ARG A 474 -1.97 -19.34 46.36
CA ARG A 474 -1.32 -20.01 47.49
C ARG A 474 -0.01 -20.65 47.04
N ALA A 475 1.06 -20.41 47.78
CA ALA A 475 2.34 -21.08 47.59
C ALA A 475 2.16 -22.61 47.63
N GLY A 476 2.95 -23.33 46.81
CA GLY A 476 2.87 -24.78 46.66
C GLY A 476 1.79 -25.27 45.70
N LYS A 477 0.76 -24.48 45.37
CA LYS A 477 -0.20 -24.80 44.32
C LYS A 477 0.40 -24.57 42.91
N TYR A 478 -0.26 -25.12 41.91
CA TYR A 478 0.18 -25.03 40.52
C TYR A 478 -0.75 -24.13 39.68
N LEU A 479 -0.17 -23.44 38.72
CA LEU A 479 -0.88 -22.69 37.70
C LEU A 479 -0.50 -23.20 36.31
N MET A 480 -1.48 -23.34 35.44
CA MET A 480 -1.26 -23.53 34.02
C MET A 480 -1.04 -22.17 33.37
N VAL A 481 0.07 -22.01 32.70
CA VAL A 481 0.41 -20.75 32.04
C VAL A 481 0.69 -21.03 30.54
N PRO A 482 -0.10 -20.46 29.64
CA PRO A 482 0.15 -20.62 28.21
C PRO A 482 1.42 -19.86 27.82
N THR A 483 2.27 -20.50 27.05
CA THR A 483 3.56 -19.96 26.56
C THR A 483 3.73 -20.20 25.08
N ALA A 484 4.65 -19.47 24.46
CA ALA A 484 5.02 -19.67 23.06
C ALA A 484 5.70 -21.03 22.86
N THR A 485 5.50 -21.67 21.72
CA THR A 485 6.14 -22.94 21.35
C THR A 485 7.60 -22.75 20.95
N LYS A 486 7.95 -21.62 20.36
CA LYS A 486 9.31 -21.25 19.96
C LYS A 486 9.84 -20.09 20.82
N SER A 487 11.12 -19.76 20.66
CA SER A 487 11.72 -18.57 21.26
C SER A 487 10.93 -17.31 20.87
N LEU A 488 10.75 -16.37 21.82
CA LEU A 488 10.00 -15.13 21.53
C LEU A 488 10.65 -14.25 20.46
N ASN A 489 11.92 -14.45 20.15
CA ASN A 489 12.61 -13.78 19.06
C ASN A 489 12.11 -14.24 17.67
N THR A 490 11.55 -15.46 17.59
CA THR A 490 10.92 -15.99 16.38
C THR A 490 9.72 -15.12 15.95
N TYR A 491 8.96 -14.59 16.89
CA TYR A 491 7.74 -13.79 16.64
C TYR A 491 8.07 -12.31 16.37
N THR A 492 8.81 -12.07 15.28
CA THR A 492 9.43 -10.78 14.92
C THR A 492 8.45 -9.64 14.78
N LEU A 493 7.24 -9.88 14.30
CA LEU A 493 6.18 -8.89 14.10
C LEU A 493 5.14 -8.87 15.23
N SER A 494 5.33 -9.63 16.31
CA SER A 494 4.52 -9.44 17.53
C SER A 494 4.65 -8.00 18.03
N LYS A 495 3.65 -7.50 18.75
CA LYS A 495 3.65 -6.12 19.28
C LYS A 495 4.91 -5.82 20.11
N ASN A 496 5.35 -6.79 20.94
CA ASN A 496 6.54 -6.61 21.76
C ASN A 496 7.81 -6.53 20.91
N SER A 497 7.96 -7.40 19.91
CA SER A 497 9.12 -7.44 19.02
C SER A 497 9.21 -6.18 18.18
N ARG A 498 8.08 -5.69 17.64
CA ARG A 498 8.02 -4.41 16.90
C ARG A 498 8.43 -3.23 17.78
N ILE A 499 7.94 -3.16 19.03
CA ILE A 499 8.36 -2.12 19.98
C ILE A 499 9.86 -2.22 20.27
N THR A 500 10.37 -3.43 20.53
CA THR A 500 11.81 -3.66 20.77
C THR A 500 12.66 -3.23 19.56
N SER A 501 12.25 -3.56 18.36
CA SER A 501 12.93 -3.12 17.12
C SER A 501 12.99 -1.59 17.03
N ILE A 502 11.87 -0.90 17.28
CA ILE A 502 11.82 0.58 17.30
C ILE A 502 12.74 1.16 18.38
N GLN A 503 12.78 0.57 19.58
CA GLN A 503 13.64 0.98 20.68
C GLN A 503 15.13 0.73 20.43
N ASN A 504 15.46 -0.27 19.61
CA ASN A 504 16.82 -0.63 19.25
C ASN A 504 17.34 0.11 18.01
N THR A 505 16.50 0.85 17.29
CA THR A 505 16.95 1.67 16.17
C THR A 505 18.00 2.67 16.64
N ASN A 506 19.17 2.66 16.01
CA ASN A 506 20.25 3.61 16.32
C ASN A 506 19.83 5.03 15.93
N ARG A 507 20.11 5.97 16.83
CA ARG A 507 19.85 7.41 16.64
C ARG A 507 21.00 8.22 17.19
N THR A 508 21.13 9.45 16.74
CA THR A 508 22.12 10.40 17.26
C THR A 508 21.83 10.76 18.72
N GLY A 509 22.84 10.75 19.58
CA GLY A 509 22.74 11.07 21.00
C GLY A 509 23.05 9.89 21.93
N ASN A 510 22.83 10.11 23.23
CA ASN A 510 23.04 9.12 24.28
C ASN A 510 21.75 8.36 24.54
N LYS A 511 21.76 7.04 24.31
CA LYS A 511 20.64 6.14 24.62
C LYS A 511 20.57 5.91 26.13
N ARG A 512 19.42 6.17 26.74
CA ARG A 512 19.12 5.90 28.16
C ARG A 512 17.86 5.07 28.29
N ILE A 513 17.75 4.28 29.36
CA ILE A 513 16.56 3.52 29.68
C ILE A 513 15.91 4.15 30.90
N HIS A 514 14.62 4.51 30.76
CA HIS A 514 13.77 4.97 31.86
C HIS A 514 12.77 3.88 32.26
N ILE A 515 12.66 3.60 33.55
CA ILE A 515 11.65 2.69 34.09
C ILE A 515 10.51 3.55 34.65
N VAL A 516 9.31 3.37 34.10
CA VAL A 516 8.12 4.12 34.48
C VAL A 516 7.75 3.84 35.95
N ARG A 517 7.57 4.89 36.74
CA ARG A 517 7.12 4.86 38.13
C ARG A 517 5.65 5.28 38.23
N SER A 518 5.02 5.00 39.37
CA SER A 518 3.64 5.43 39.62
C SER A 518 3.48 6.95 39.49
N GLY A 519 2.40 7.39 38.81
CA GLY A 519 2.07 8.79 38.59
C GLY A 519 2.82 9.46 37.41
N GLN A 520 3.75 8.76 36.76
CA GLN A 520 4.45 9.30 35.59
C GLN A 520 3.63 9.17 34.31
N SER A 521 3.78 10.15 33.42
CA SER A 521 3.24 10.18 32.07
C SER A 521 4.37 10.42 31.05
N LEU A 522 4.12 10.16 29.75
CA LEU A 522 5.08 10.50 28.70
C LEU A 522 5.47 11.98 28.76
N TRP A 523 4.52 12.86 29.06
CA TRP A 523 4.79 14.28 29.20
C TRP A 523 5.76 14.57 30.36
N SER A 524 5.50 14.04 31.59
CA SER A 524 6.37 14.27 32.74
C SER A 524 7.78 13.70 32.53
N ILE A 525 7.88 12.50 31.89
CA ILE A 525 9.16 11.87 31.59
C ILE A 525 9.92 12.67 30.53
N SER A 526 9.26 13.10 29.45
CA SER A 526 9.91 13.88 28.38
C SER A 526 10.50 15.19 28.91
N ARG A 527 9.79 15.88 29.81
CA ARG A 527 10.28 17.10 30.48
C ARG A 527 11.54 16.83 31.30
N ASN A 528 11.56 15.73 32.08
CA ASN A 528 12.72 15.38 32.89
C ASN A 528 14.00 15.12 32.06
N TYR A 529 13.85 14.73 30.81
CA TYR A 529 14.97 14.46 29.89
C TYR A 529 15.23 15.58 28.87
N GLY A 530 14.47 16.67 28.90
CA GLY A 530 14.61 17.79 27.97
C GLY A 530 14.29 17.41 26.51
N VAL A 531 13.35 16.47 26.30
CA VAL A 531 12.95 15.99 24.96
C VAL A 531 11.46 16.23 24.74
N THR A 532 11.02 16.25 23.47
CA THR A 532 9.59 16.39 23.17
C THR A 532 8.84 15.10 23.47
N THR A 533 7.57 15.20 23.88
CA THR A 533 6.70 14.04 24.13
C THR A 533 6.51 13.21 22.85
N GLN A 534 6.44 13.86 21.69
CA GLN A 534 6.36 13.19 20.39
C GLN A 534 7.63 12.37 20.09
N ALA A 535 8.80 12.92 20.34
CA ALA A 535 10.06 12.21 20.14
C ALA A 535 10.16 10.99 21.06
N LEU A 536 9.86 11.16 22.35
CA LEU A 536 9.84 10.07 23.32
C LEU A 536 8.85 8.97 22.91
N ALA A 537 7.65 9.33 22.48
CA ALA A 537 6.63 8.39 22.00
C ALA A 537 7.10 7.64 20.76
N LYS A 538 7.65 8.35 19.76
CA LYS A 538 8.19 7.77 18.51
C LYS A 538 9.31 6.76 18.79
N TRP A 539 10.22 7.05 19.72
CA TRP A 539 11.33 6.15 20.05
C TRP A 539 10.86 4.84 20.73
N ASN A 540 9.63 4.84 21.25
CA ASN A 540 9.05 3.71 21.97
C ASN A 540 7.86 3.06 21.26
N GLY A 541 7.56 3.45 20.02
CA GLY A 541 6.48 2.86 19.23
C GLY A 541 5.09 3.00 19.88
N ILE A 542 4.85 4.11 20.59
CA ILE A 542 3.60 4.43 21.30
C ILE A 542 3.11 5.83 20.92
N ALA A 543 1.83 6.11 21.19
CA ALA A 543 1.29 7.44 21.00
C ALA A 543 1.61 8.37 22.19
N PRO A 544 1.76 9.70 22.00
CA PRO A 544 2.01 10.65 23.08
C PRO A 544 0.96 10.63 24.22
N ILE A 545 -0.25 10.18 23.90
CA ILE A 545 -1.39 10.09 24.80
C ILE A 545 -1.61 8.67 25.39
N ASP A 546 -0.72 7.71 25.10
CA ASP A 546 -0.84 6.35 25.62
C ASP A 546 -0.58 6.33 27.11
N THR A 547 -1.38 5.50 27.81
CA THR A 547 -1.19 5.24 29.24
C THR A 547 0.03 4.34 29.44
N LEU A 548 0.94 4.75 30.32
CA LEU A 548 2.11 3.97 30.68
C LEU A 548 1.79 3.00 31.81
N SER A 549 2.43 1.83 31.77
CA SER A 549 2.39 0.87 32.86
C SER A 549 3.57 1.06 33.83
N VAL A 550 3.36 0.96 35.12
CA VAL A 550 4.44 0.96 36.11
C VAL A 550 5.41 -0.20 35.83
N GLY A 551 6.71 0.11 35.81
CA GLY A 551 7.76 -0.85 35.42
C GLY A 551 7.99 -0.95 33.91
N GLN A 552 7.25 -0.25 33.06
CA GLN A 552 7.49 -0.19 31.62
C GLN A 552 8.85 0.46 31.32
N LYS A 553 9.64 -0.17 30.46
CA LYS A 553 10.93 0.36 30.00
C LYS A 553 10.71 1.26 28.81
N LEU A 554 11.20 2.49 28.88
CA LEU A 554 11.20 3.46 27.79
C LEU A 554 12.63 3.82 27.41
N VAL A 555 12.90 3.87 26.10
CA VAL A 555 14.17 4.37 25.56
C VAL A 555 14.06 5.88 25.37
N VAL A 556 15.07 6.60 25.88
CA VAL A 556 15.19 8.04 25.76
C VAL A 556 16.52 8.37 25.10
N TRP A 557 16.50 9.20 24.05
CA TRP A 557 17.70 9.69 23.38
C TRP A 557 17.93 11.15 23.79
N THR A 558 19.06 11.43 24.47
CA THR A 558 19.43 12.79 24.87
C THR A 558 20.58 13.31 24.03
N ARG A 559 20.68 14.63 23.83
CA ARG A 559 21.82 15.24 23.15
C ARG A 559 23.13 14.96 23.90
N LYS A 560 24.26 14.81 23.19
CA LYS A 560 25.59 14.75 23.83
C LYS A 560 25.80 16.05 24.61
N GLY A 561 26.10 15.95 25.92
CA GLY A 561 26.38 17.10 26.77
C GLY A 561 25.32 17.48 27.80
N VAL A 562 24.12 16.89 27.77
CA VAL A 562 23.15 17.04 28.87
C VAL A 562 23.52 16.06 29.98
N SER A 563 24.37 16.49 30.90
CA SER A 563 24.56 15.81 32.19
C SER A 563 23.21 15.75 32.89
N GLN A 564 22.79 14.53 33.30
CA GLN A 564 21.67 14.42 34.24
C GLN A 564 22.10 15.04 35.57
N THR A 565 21.53 16.17 35.88
CA THR A 565 21.24 16.42 37.29
C THR A 565 20.11 15.46 37.64
N VAL A 566 20.47 14.33 38.24
CA VAL A 566 19.54 13.53 39.04
C VAL A 566 19.09 14.45 40.16
N SER A 567 18.00 15.15 39.97
CA SER A 567 17.33 15.85 41.06
C SER A 567 16.69 14.80 41.96
N VAL A 568 17.52 14.21 42.83
CA VAL A 568 17.09 13.72 44.10
C VAL A 568 16.54 14.94 44.86
N ASN A 569 15.24 15.00 45.03
CA ASN A 569 14.53 15.93 45.92
C ASN A 569 15.11 17.37 45.92
N GLN A 570 14.91 18.13 44.85
CA GLN A 570 14.84 19.57 45.04
C GLN A 570 13.38 19.90 45.42
N THR A 571 13.15 20.05 46.68
CA THR A 571 12.16 21.01 47.18
C THR A 571 12.34 22.29 46.37
N ARG A 572 11.40 22.61 45.51
CA ARG A 572 11.34 23.88 44.78
C ARG A 572 11.44 25.01 45.82
N PRO A 573 12.23 26.06 45.61
CA PRO A 573 12.11 27.24 46.39
C PRO A 573 10.65 27.73 46.32
N SER A 574 10.02 27.94 47.43
CA SER A 574 8.60 28.28 47.59
C SER A 574 8.20 29.66 47.05
N ASN A 575 9.11 30.39 46.39
CA ASN A 575 8.94 31.80 46.06
C ASN A 575 8.56 32.10 44.62
N ALA A 576 8.39 31.12 43.75
CA ALA A 576 8.10 31.37 42.30
C ALA A 576 6.63 31.08 41.92
N LEU A 577 5.78 30.67 42.85
CA LEU A 577 4.38 30.36 42.54
C LEU A 577 3.49 31.59 42.84
N HIS A 578 2.92 32.19 41.82
CA HIS A 578 1.96 33.27 41.96
C HIS A 578 0.53 32.70 41.99
N ALA A 579 -0.28 33.16 42.93
CA ALA A 579 -1.68 32.79 43.05
C ALA A 579 -2.51 33.52 41.98
N LEU A 580 -3.10 32.78 41.05
CA LEU A 580 -4.01 33.27 40.00
C LEU A 580 -5.43 32.85 40.34
N ARG A 581 -6.38 33.77 40.20
CA ARG A 581 -7.83 33.45 40.23
C ARG A 581 -8.32 33.23 38.82
N TYR A 582 -8.75 32.01 38.52
CA TYR A 582 -9.30 31.64 37.21
C TYR A 582 -10.82 31.41 37.31
N THR A 583 -11.58 32.02 36.38
CA THR A 583 -13.02 31.78 36.27
C THR A 583 -13.27 30.72 35.22
N VAL A 584 -13.92 29.61 35.58
CA VAL A 584 -14.27 28.50 34.70
C VAL A 584 -15.18 29.00 33.58
N ARG A 585 -14.84 28.72 32.34
CA ARG A 585 -15.62 29.09 31.15
C ARG A 585 -16.47 27.90 30.66
N LYS A 586 -17.52 28.16 29.90
CA LYS A 586 -18.35 27.09 29.28
C LYS A 586 -17.46 26.21 28.39
N GLY A 587 -17.42 24.90 28.65
CA GLY A 587 -16.59 23.92 27.97
C GLY A 587 -15.22 23.65 28.61
N ASP A 588 -14.87 24.33 29.71
CA ASP A 588 -13.66 23.98 30.48
C ASP A 588 -13.83 22.67 31.24
N SER A 589 -12.74 21.95 31.36
CA SER A 589 -12.60 20.80 32.27
C SER A 589 -11.36 20.97 33.14
N LEU A 590 -11.29 20.29 34.26
CA LEU A 590 -10.09 20.28 35.11
C LEU A 590 -8.82 19.96 34.32
N TYR A 591 -8.95 19.07 33.33
CA TYR A 591 -7.85 18.70 32.46
C TYR A 591 -7.43 19.85 31.52
N LEU A 592 -8.39 20.53 30.89
CA LEU A 592 -8.10 21.66 29.99
C LEU A 592 -7.50 22.85 30.75
N ILE A 593 -7.99 23.12 31.96
CA ILE A 593 -7.45 24.17 32.82
C ILE A 593 -6.03 23.80 33.28
N ALA A 594 -5.82 22.57 33.73
CA ALA A 594 -4.52 22.07 34.14
C ALA A 594 -3.49 22.19 33.00
N ASN A 595 -3.88 21.84 31.77
CA ASN A 595 -3.03 21.94 30.59
C ASN A 595 -2.74 23.39 30.19
N ARG A 596 -3.74 24.28 30.28
CA ARG A 596 -3.58 25.72 29.94
C ARG A 596 -2.57 26.42 30.85
N PHE A 597 -2.58 26.09 32.13
CA PHE A 597 -1.72 26.73 33.13
C PHE A 597 -0.49 25.91 33.51
N ASN A 598 -0.26 24.80 32.82
CA ASN A 598 0.89 23.91 33.05
C ASN A 598 0.98 23.39 34.51
N ILE A 599 -0.18 23.06 35.11
CA ILE A 599 -0.32 22.51 36.47
C ILE A 599 -1.02 21.15 36.40
N ARG A 600 -0.99 20.40 37.48
CA ARG A 600 -1.65 19.08 37.55
C ARG A 600 -3.11 19.22 37.96
N VAL A 601 -3.98 18.36 37.46
CA VAL A 601 -5.38 18.26 37.90
C VAL A 601 -5.47 18.00 39.41
N ALA A 602 -4.57 17.17 39.97
CA ALA A 602 -4.47 16.91 41.39
C ALA A 602 -4.17 18.17 42.21
N ASP A 603 -3.34 19.07 41.66
CA ASP A 603 -3.01 20.33 42.34
C ASP A 603 -4.21 21.28 42.33
N ILE A 604 -4.95 21.38 41.21
CA ILE A 604 -6.20 22.16 41.14
C ILE A 604 -7.20 21.67 42.20
N LYS A 605 -7.37 20.35 42.31
CA LYS A 605 -8.26 19.74 43.30
C LYS A 605 -7.79 20.01 44.76
N ARG A 606 -6.47 19.96 45.00
CA ARG A 606 -5.88 20.22 46.30
C ARG A 606 -6.04 21.69 46.74
N TRP A 607 -5.95 22.62 45.80
CA TRP A 607 -6.07 24.05 46.09
C TRP A 607 -7.52 24.55 46.13
N ASN A 608 -8.47 23.75 45.62
CA ASN A 608 -9.86 24.09 45.50
C ASN A 608 -10.73 22.87 45.87
N GLN A 609 -11.75 23.10 46.68
CA GLN A 609 -12.75 22.07 46.93
C GLN A 609 -13.67 21.94 45.70
N VAL A 610 -13.23 21.20 44.70
CA VAL A 610 -14.00 21.02 43.48
C VAL A 610 -14.64 19.65 43.43
N GLY A 611 -15.93 19.61 43.12
CA GLY A 611 -16.68 18.38 42.89
C GLY A 611 -16.27 17.63 41.60
N LYS A 612 -17.05 16.63 41.26
CA LYS A 612 -16.82 15.81 40.06
C LYS A 612 -16.91 16.64 38.76
N TYR A 613 -17.69 17.72 38.73
CA TYR A 613 -17.94 18.59 37.61
C TYR A 613 -17.66 20.05 37.95
N LEU A 614 -17.05 20.80 37.03
CA LEU A 614 -16.88 22.25 37.14
C LEU A 614 -18.12 22.96 36.61
N GLN A 615 -18.50 24.05 37.30
CA GLN A 615 -19.59 24.92 36.86
C GLN A 615 -19.01 26.15 36.13
N PRO A 616 -19.55 26.55 34.95
CA PRO A 616 -19.21 27.83 34.36
C PRO A 616 -19.45 28.98 35.34
N GLY A 617 -18.48 29.89 35.46
CA GLY A 617 -18.49 30.96 36.43
C GLY A 617 -17.81 30.63 37.76
N GLN A 618 -17.53 29.34 38.07
CA GLN A 618 -16.83 28.92 39.26
C GLN A 618 -15.41 29.54 39.30
N LYS A 619 -15.01 30.11 40.43
CA LYS A 619 -13.68 30.70 40.62
C LYS A 619 -12.73 29.65 41.21
N LEU A 620 -11.62 29.41 40.54
CA LEU A 620 -10.57 28.50 40.99
C LEU A 620 -9.31 29.31 41.38
N LYS A 621 -8.68 28.95 42.47
CA LYS A 621 -7.37 29.44 42.89
C LYS A 621 -6.30 28.51 42.28
N LEU A 622 -5.47 29.04 41.39
CA LEU A 622 -4.38 28.32 40.74
C LEU A 622 -3.05 28.90 41.22
N TYR A 623 -2.07 28.08 41.47
CA TYR A 623 -0.71 28.52 41.73
C TYR A 623 0.13 28.19 40.50
N VAL A 624 0.54 29.24 39.75
CA VAL A 624 1.23 29.12 38.47
C VAL A 624 2.62 29.70 38.56
N ASP A 625 3.56 29.09 37.87
CA ASP A 625 4.90 29.60 37.66
C ASP A 625 4.89 30.56 36.47
N ILE A 626 4.99 31.86 36.75
CA ILE A 626 4.97 32.91 35.72
C ILE A 626 6.29 33.02 34.94
N THR A 627 7.37 32.40 35.38
CA THR A 627 8.64 32.38 34.66
C THR A 627 8.64 31.42 33.47
N SER A 628 7.61 30.59 33.29
CA SER A 628 7.46 29.60 32.22
C SER A 628 6.51 30.04 31.07
N GLN A 629 5.99 31.26 31.09
CA GLN A 629 5.11 31.82 30.05
C GLN A 629 5.86 32.86 29.19
N SER A 630 6.85 32.43 28.43
CA SER A 630 7.36 33.20 27.31
C SER A 630 7.51 32.27 26.10
N GLY A 631 6.62 32.48 25.11
CA GLY A 631 6.67 31.86 23.78
C GLY A 631 5.41 31.15 23.39
#